data_581570eb902d2c1aee42586d45d590f8
#
_entry.id   581570eb902d2c1aee42586d45d590f8
#
_cell.length_a   1.000
_cell.length_b   1.000
_cell.length_c   1.000
_cell.angle_alpha   90.00
_cell.angle_beta   90.00
_cell.angle_gamma   90.00
#
_symmetry.space_group_name_H-M   'P 1'
#
loop_
_entity.id
_entity.type
_entity.pdbx_description
1 polymer ?
#
loop_
_entity_poly.entity_id
_entity_poly.type
_entity_poly.pdbx_seq_one_letter_code
_entity_poly.pdbx_strand_id
1 'polypeptide(L)'
;AGMIRRADQELADLTVASVPEKLAPTQSPNVVWERTAISQEMREQRHGHQAAVVWFTGLSGSGKSTIARLLERRLWALGVETFYLDGDNVRHGLNGDLGFSPADRQENIRRVGEVAKLAFEHGHLALCTFISPFQADRRFVRSLLPQGRFVEVYVKCDLEVAKRRDPKGLYAKALAGEIQEFTGVSSPYEEPEAAELVVESDLVSAEDAVEAIVAELAARGIVAG
;
A
#
# COMPACT_ATOMS: atom_id res chain seq x y z
N ALA A 1 -31.69 3.04 -27.21
CA ALA A 1 -32.03 4.45 -26.89
C ALA A 1 -32.50 4.64 -25.45
N GLY A 2 -33.09 3.64 -24.79
CA GLY A 2 -33.57 3.75 -23.38
C GLY A 2 -32.48 3.66 -22.32
N MET A 3 -31.37 2.95 -22.56
CA MET A 3 -30.27 2.81 -21.62
C MET A 3 -29.40 4.08 -21.51
N ILE A 4 -29.22 4.79 -22.62
CA ILE A 4 -28.39 6.03 -22.62
C ILE A 4 -29.12 7.15 -21.88
N ARG A 5 -30.44 7.28 -22.01
CA ARG A 5 -31.24 8.31 -21.29
C ARG A 5 -31.28 8.10 -19.77
N ARG A 6 -31.20 6.85 -19.25
CA ARG A 6 -31.13 6.60 -17.80
C ARG A 6 -29.77 7.03 -17.21
N ALA A 7 -28.64 6.78 -17.90
CA ALA A 7 -27.34 7.19 -17.48
C ALA A 7 -27.19 8.72 -17.43
N ASP A 8 -27.77 9.45 -18.39
CA ASP A 8 -27.75 10.91 -18.43
C ASP A 8 -28.56 11.54 -17.29
N GLN A 9 -29.62 10.89 -16.83
CA GLN A 9 -30.49 11.36 -15.74
C GLN A 9 -29.86 11.09 -14.37
N GLU A 10 -29.19 9.94 -14.19
CA GLU A 10 -28.41 9.64 -12.98
C GLU A 10 -27.20 10.56 -12.81
N LEU A 11 -26.59 11.01 -13.91
CA LEU A 11 -25.47 11.98 -13.90
C LEU A 11 -25.91 13.39 -13.53
N ALA A 12 -27.15 13.78 -13.82
CA ALA A 12 -27.67 15.13 -13.52
C ALA A 12 -27.98 15.35 -12.03
N ASP A 13 -28.21 14.26 -11.27
CA ASP A 13 -28.52 14.31 -9.83
C ASP A 13 -27.28 14.23 -8.91
N LEU A 14 -26.07 14.20 -9.49
CA LEU A 14 -24.83 14.12 -8.73
C LEU A 14 -24.49 15.48 -8.07
N THR A 15 -24.88 15.63 -6.83
CA THR A 15 -24.42 16.76 -6.01
C THR A 15 -22.94 16.63 -5.65
N VAL A 16 -22.15 17.66 -5.96
CA VAL A 16 -20.74 17.73 -5.55
C VAL A 16 -20.65 17.75 -4.03
N ALA A 17 -20.06 16.71 -3.44
CA ALA A 17 -19.88 16.58 -2.00
C ALA A 17 -19.09 17.76 -1.41
N SER A 18 -19.37 18.16 -0.17
CA SER A 18 -18.70 19.29 0.51
C SER A 18 -17.20 19.05 0.70
N VAL A 19 -16.38 20.11 0.60
CA VAL A 19 -14.90 20.03 0.75
C VAL A 19 -14.51 19.56 2.17
N PRO A 20 -13.57 18.62 2.39
CA PRO A 20 -13.02 18.33 3.71
C PRO A 20 -12.42 19.62 4.30
N GLU A 21 -12.69 19.86 5.56
CA GLU A 21 -12.41 21.10 6.28
C GLU A 21 -10.91 21.41 6.47
N LYS A 22 -10.02 20.45 6.20
CA LYS A 22 -8.56 20.62 6.33
C LYS A 22 -7.81 19.92 5.20
N LEU A 23 -7.55 20.63 4.12
CA LEU A 23 -6.43 20.33 3.23
C LEU A 23 -5.18 20.98 3.83
N ALA A 24 -4.07 20.20 3.91
CA ALA A 24 -2.78 20.80 4.27
C ALA A 24 -2.45 21.93 3.29
N PRO A 25 -1.94 23.08 3.76
CA PRO A 25 -1.60 24.18 2.87
C PRO A 25 -0.56 23.74 1.86
N THR A 26 -0.83 23.98 0.58
CA THR A 26 0.14 23.73 -0.49
C THR A 26 1.22 24.83 -0.45
N GLN A 27 2.45 24.52 -0.91
CA GLN A 27 3.49 25.55 -1.05
C GLN A 27 3.18 26.56 -2.15
N SER A 28 2.25 26.25 -3.05
CA SER A 28 1.82 27.12 -4.13
C SER A 28 0.46 27.75 -3.79
N PRO A 29 0.36 29.11 -3.74
CA PRO A 29 -0.91 29.79 -3.47
C PRO A 29 -1.93 29.67 -4.62
N ASN A 30 -1.50 29.17 -5.79
CA ASN A 30 -2.33 29.05 -6.99
C ASN A 30 -2.88 27.63 -7.22
N VAL A 31 -2.69 26.71 -6.26
CA VAL A 31 -3.20 25.35 -6.34
C VAL A 31 -4.55 25.27 -5.62
N VAL A 32 -5.58 24.89 -6.37
CA VAL A 32 -6.93 24.65 -5.86
C VAL A 32 -7.24 23.17 -5.98
N TRP A 33 -7.83 22.59 -4.93
CA TRP A 33 -8.26 21.21 -4.97
C TRP A 33 -9.49 21.07 -5.87
N GLU A 34 -9.36 20.35 -6.98
CA GLU A 34 -10.46 20.02 -7.88
C GLU A 34 -11.18 18.76 -7.42
N ARG A 35 -12.50 18.81 -7.43
CA ARG A 35 -13.35 17.66 -7.13
C ARG A 35 -14.02 17.14 -8.40
N THR A 36 -14.01 15.83 -8.55
CA THR A 36 -14.81 15.18 -9.58
C THR A 36 -16.26 15.00 -9.11
N ALA A 37 -17.21 14.94 -10.05
CA ALA A 37 -18.62 14.66 -9.75
C ALA A 37 -18.84 13.24 -9.18
N ILE A 38 -17.91 12.32 -9.42
CA ILE A 38 -17.95 10.95 -8.91
C ILE A 38 -17.17 10.88 -7.60
N SER A 39 -17.88 10.71 -6.48
CA SER A 39 -17.25 10.60 -5.17
C SER A 39 -16.60 9.24 -4.94
N GLN A 40 -15.76 9.13 -3.88
CA GLN A 40 -15.17 7.87 -3.45
C GLN A 40 -16.25 6.84 -3.07
N GLU A 41 -17.27 7.27 -2.33
CA GLU A 41 -18.37 6.40 -1.89
C GLU A 41 -19.15 5.83 -3.09
N MET A 42 -19.38 6.61 -4.15
CA MET A 42 -20.01 6.15 -5.37
C MET A 42 -19.16 5.08 -6.08
N ARG A 43 -17.84 5.24 -6.04
CA ARG A 43 -16.89 4.25 -6.59
C ARG A 43 -16.90 2.97 -5.76
N GLU A 44 -16.81 3.08 -4.43
CA GLU A 44 -16.89 1.94 -3.50
C GLU A 44 -18.20 1.17 -3.68
N GLN A 45 -19.32 1.87 -3.78
CA GLN A 45 -20.62 1.24 -4.04
C GLN A 45 -20.65 0.49 -5.39
N ARG A 46 -20.06 1.08 -6.42
CA ARG A 46 -19.97 0.44 -7.76
C ARG A 46 -19.03 -0.76 -7.76
N HIS A 47 -17.90 -0.68 -7.06
CA HIS A 47 -16.91 -1.76 -6.95
C HIS A 47 -17.39 -2.89 -6.02
N GLY A 48 -18.35 -2.63 -5.14
CA GLY A 48 -18.85 -3.61 -4.17
C GLY A 48 -17.88 -3.88 -3.01
N HIS A 49 -16.90 -3.02 -2.82
CA HIS A 49 -15.94 -3.08 -1.70
C HIS A 49 -15.53 -1.67 -1.27
N GLN A 50 -14.96 -1.55 -0.08
CA GLN A 50 -14.43 -0.29 0.40
C GLN A 50 -12.97 -0.10 -0.04
N ALA A 51 -12.58 1.16 -0.30
CA ALA A 51 -11.19 1.49 -0.54
C ALA A 51 -10.37 1.36 0.74
N ALA A 52 -9.13 0.92 0.62
CA ALA A 52 -8.15 0.85 1.70
C ALA A 52 -6.73 0.78 1.15
N VAL A 53 -5.75 0.93 2.03
CA VAL A 53 -4.34 0.67 1.72
C VAL A 53 -3.86 -0.50 2.58
N VAL A 54 -3.45 -1.59 1.96
CA VAL A 54 -2.76 -2.70 2.60
C VAL A 54 -1.26 -2.49 2.43
N TRP A 55 -0.58 -2.16 3.51
CA TRP A 55 0.82 -1.79 3.52
C TRP A 55 1.67 -2.92 4.07
N PHE A 56 2.36 -3.64 3.18
CA PHE A 56 3.30 -4.69 3.57
C PHE A 56 4.65 -4.07 3.93
N THR A 57 5.15 -4.38 5.12
CA THR A 57 6.49 -4.02 5.59
C THR A 57 7.25 -5.24 6.07
N GLY A 58 8.58 -5.17 6.10
CA GLY A 58 9.46 -6.27 6.52
C GLY A 58 10.76 -6.32 5.73
N LEU A 59 11.70 -7.17 6.15
CA LEU A 59 13.03 -7.31 5.56
C LEU A 59 13.00 -7.71 4.07
N SER A 60 14.08 -7.46 3.34
CA SER A 60 14.28 -8.08 2.03
C SER A 60 14.22 -9.60 2.17
N GLY A 61 13.65 -10.33 1.21
CA GLY A 61 13.52 -11.79 1.31
C GLY A 61 12.45 -12.29 2.30
N SER A 62 11.74 -11.42 3.03
CA SER A 62 10.68 -11.86 3.97
C SER A 62 9.42 -12.43 3.30
N GLY A 63 9.25 -12.27 1.98
CA GLY A 63 8.09 -12.83 1.27
C GLY A 63 6.98 -11.83 0.95
N LYS A 64 7.13 -10.53 1.24
CA LYS A 64 6.11 -9.49 0.99
C LYS A 64 5.47 -9.56 -0.40
N SER A 65 6.29 -9.47 -1.45
CA SER A 65 5.79 -9.46 -2.83
C SER A 65 5.18 -10.81 -3.24
N THR A 66 5.58 -11.92 -2.64
CA THR A 66 4.97 -13.23 -2.86
C THR A 66 3.55 -13.27 -2.29
N ILE A 67 3.41 -12.91 -1.01
CA ILE A 67 2.11 -12.87 -0.32
C ILE A 67 1.19 -11.86 -1.00
N ALA A 68 1.68 -10.66 -1.32
CA ALA A 68 0.86 -9.62 -1.93
C ALA A 68 0.34 -10.00 -3.33
N ARG A 69 1.13 -10.67 -4.16
CA ARG A 69 0.68 -11.18 -5.47
C ARG A 69 -0.35 -12.29 -5.35
N LEU A 70 -0.22 -13.16 -4.36
CA LEU A 70 -1.24 -14.18 -4.07
C LEU A 70 -2.52 -13.52 -3.54
N LEU A 71 -2.39 -12.53 -2.66
CA LEU A 71 -3.52 -11.74 -2.18
C LEU A 71 -4.22 -11.01 -3.33
N GLU A 72 -3.48 -10.37 -4.23
CA GLU A 72 -4.05 -9.70 -5.42
C GLU A 72 -4.89 -10.69 -6.25
N ARG A 73 -4.37 -11.88 -6.53
CA ARG A 73 -5.12 -12.94 -7.25
C ARG A 73 -6.38 -13.37 -6.50
N ARG A 74 -6.30 -13.50 -5.17
CA ARG A 74 -7.44 -13.87 -4.33
C ARG A 74 -8.53 -12.78 -4.33
N LEU A 75 -8.12 -11.52 -4.20
CA LEU A 75 -9.00 -10.36 -4.25
C LEU A 75 -9.64 -10.17 -5.63
N TRP A 76 -8.87 -10.37 -6.69
CA TRP A 76 -9.39 -10.37 -8.06
C TRP A 76 -10.49 -11.43 -8.26
N ALA A 77 -10.29 -12.63 -7.73
CA ALA A 77 -11.32 -13.68 -7.79
C ALA A 77 -12.58 -13.33 -6.98
N LEU A 78 -12.49 -12.43 -6.00
CA LEU A 78 -13.62 -11.88 -5.25
C LEU A 78 -14.25 -10.64 -5.91
N GLY A 79 -13.75 -10.21 -7.08
CA GLY A 79 -14.25 -9.01 -7.77
C GLY A 79 -13.77 -7.69 -7.18
N VAL A 80 -12.70 -7.70 -6.36
CA VAL A 80 -12.14 -6.51 -5.73
C VAL A 80 -11.18 -5.79 -6.68
N GLU A 81 -11.41 -4.49 -6.88
CA GLU A 81 -10.53 -3.62 -7.69
C GLU A 81 -9.27 -3.25 -6.90
N THR A 82 -8.14 -3.80 -7.31
CA THR A 82 -6.84 -3.61 -6.65
C THR A 82 -5.92 -2.67 -7.42
N PHE A 83 -5.04 -1.97 -6.69
CA PHE A 83 -3.95 -1.15 -7.24
C PHE A 83 -2.62 -1.57 -6.61
N TYR A 84 -1.77 -2.26 -7.39
CA TYR A 84 -0.54 -2.87 -6.87
C TYR A 84 0.68 -1.98 -7.04
N LEU A 85 1.37 -1.66 -5.94
CA LEU A 85 2.61 -0.88 -5.88
C LEU A 85 3.74 -1.71 -5.27
N ASP A 86 4.68 -2.12 -6.11
CA ASP A 86 5.89 -2.84 -5.68
C ASP A 86 7.12 -1.92 -5.63
N GLY A 87 7.96 -2.11 -4.61
CA GLY A 87 9.12 -1.28 -4.36
C GLY A 87 10.15 -1.25 -5.48
N ASP A 88 10.32 -2.35 -6.22
CA ASP A 88 11.23 -2.37 -7.37
C ASP A 88 10.59 -1.68 -8.57
N ASN A 89 9.29 -1.95 -8.83
CA ASN A 89 8.59 -1.39 -9.98
C ASN A 89 8.55 0.14 -9.95
N VAL A 90 8.25 0.75 -8.79
CA VAL A 90 8.20 2.22 -8.69
C VAL A 90 9.58 2.87 -8.90
N ARG A 91 10.67 2.15 -8.63
CA ARG A 91 12.04 2.63 -8.87
C ARG A 91 12.46 2.59 -10.34
N HIS A 92 11.72 1.91 -11.21
CA HIS A 92 11.93 1.98 -12.66
C HIS A 92 11.29 3.22 -13.31
N GLY A 93 10.45 3.96 -12.58
CA GLY A 93 9.75 5.14 -13.09
C GLY A 93 9.64 6.23 -12.04
N LEU A 94 8.55 6.21 -11.28
CA LEU A 94 8.16 7.24 -10.30
C LEU A 94 9.32 7.70 -9.38
N ASN A 95 10.15 6.76 -8.94
CA ASN A 95 11.24 6.96 -7.99
C ASN A 95 12.60 6.59 -8.59
N GLY A 96 12.73 6.64 -9.93
CA GLY A 96 13.97 6.31 -10.63
C GLY A 96 15.13 7.29 -10.37
N ASP A 97 14.82 8.48 -9.85
CA ASP A 97 15.78 9.51 -9.43
C ASP A 97 16.32 9.29 -8.00
N LEU A 98 15.74 8.36 -7.22
CA LEU A 98 16.10 8.15 -5.83
C LEU A 98 17.09 6.99 -5.64
N GLY A 99 18.09 7.21 -4.78
CA GLY A 99 19.01 6.18 -4.29
C GLY A 99 18.47 5.41 -3.08
N PHE A 100 19.39 5.01 -2.20
CA PHE A 100 19.09 4.22 -0.99
C PHE A 100 19.55 4.88 0.31
N SER A 101 19.97 6.16 0.25
CA SER A 101 20.25 6.94 1.47
C SER A 101 18.98 7.05 2.34
N PRO A 102 19.11 7.33 3.65
CA PRO A 102 17.96 7.54 4.52
C PRO A 102 16.97 8.57 3.96
N ALA A 103 17.47 9.69 3.42
CA ALA A 103 16.64 10.72 2.82
C ALA A 103 15.90 10.23 1.56
N ASP A 104 16.59 9.47 0.67
CA ASP A 104 15.96 8.88 -0.51
C ASP A 104 14.90 7.85 -0.13
N ARG A 105 15.14 7.06 0.92
CA ARG A 105 14.15 6.09 1.42
C ARG A 105 12.91 6.79 1.96
N GLN A 106 13.08 7.86 2.72
CA GLN A 106 11.98 8.68 3.23
C GLN A 106 11.16 9.28 2.09
N GLU A 107 11.83 9.89 1.11
CA GLU A 107 11.17 10.47 -0.06
C GLU A 107 10.48 9.41 -0.92
N ASN A 108 11.10 8.23 -1.08
CA ASN A 108 10.46 7.09 -1.75
C ASN A 108 9.13 6.71 -1.08
N ILE A 109 9.11 6.57 0.25
CA ILE A 109 7.89 6.22 0.99
C ILE A 109 6.86 7.36 0.94
N ARG A 110 7.32 8.63 1.01
CA ARG A 110 6.43 9.79 0.86
C ARG A 110 5.72 9.78 -0.49
N ARG A 111 6.45 9.63 -1.61
CA ARG A 111 5.85 9.60 -2.96
C ARG A 111 4.88 8.43 -3.12
N VAL A 112 5.27 7.25 -2.67
CA VAL A 112 4.41 6.06 -2.73
C VAL A 112 3.15 6.24 -1.89
N GLY A 113 3.27 6.82 -0.70
CA GLY A 113 2.13 7.14 0.16
C GLY A 113 1.11 8.05 -0.52
N GLU A 114 1.57 9.10 -1.21
CA GLU A 114 0.69 9.98 -1.98
C GLU A 114 0.01 9.26 -3.15
N VAL A 115 0.73 8.39 -3.88
CA VAL A 115 0.12 7.58 -4.96
C VAL A 115 -0.90 6.59 -4.41
N ALA A 116 -0.60 5.94 -3.28
CA ALA A 116 -1.54 5.03 -2.61
C ALA A 116 -2.81 5.78 -2.15
N LYS A 117 -2.66 7.02 -1.64
CA LYS A 117 -3.78 7.90 -1.30
C LYS A 117 -4.64 8.22 -2.54
N LEU A 118 -4.02 8.57 -3.68
CA LEU A 118 -4.77 8.81 -4.92
C LEU A 118 -5.56 7.56 -5.36
N ALA A 119 -4.96 6.37 -5.28
CA ALA A 119 -5.67 5.12 -5.58
C ALA A 119 -6.85 4.89 -4.61
N PHE A 120 -6.63 5.14 -3.31
CA PHE A 120 -7.66 5.09 -2.29
C PHE A 120 -8.83 6.06 -2.59
N GLU A 121 -8.55 7.31 -2.91
CA GLU A 121 -9.56 8.33 -3.26
C GLU A 121 -10.36 7.94 -4.52
N HIS A 122 -9.77 7.09 -5.38
CA HIS A 122 -10.44 6.53 -6.56
C HIS A 122 -11.16 5.20 -6.30
N GLY A 123 -11.31 4.80 -5.04
CA GLY A 123 -12.10 3.64 -4.65
C GLY A 123 -11.37 2.30 -4.75
N HIS A 124 -10.05 2.28 -4.93
CA HIS A 124 -9.27 1.04 -5.06
C HIS A 124 -8.76 0.53 -3.71
N LEU A 125 -8.53 -0.77 -3.64
CA LEU A 125 -7.73 -1.40 -2.59
C LEU A 125 -6.25 -1.38 -3.03
N ALA A 126 -5.45 -0.46 -2.48
CA ALA A 126 -4.04 -0.36 -2.83
C ALA A 126 -3.20 -1.38 -2.05
N LEU A 127 -2.43 -2.21 -2.75
CA LEU A 127 -1.50 -3.18 -2.19
C LEU A 127 -0.08 -2.65 -2.35
N CYS A 128 0.56 -2.27 -1.25
CA CYS A 128 1.86 -1.60 -1.25
C CYS A 128 2.94 -2.50 -0.61
N THR A 129 3.96 -2.91 -1.38
CA THR A 129 5.01 -3.83 -0.90
C THR A 129 6.36 -3.13 -0.81
N PHE A 130 6.72 -2.68 0.38
CA PHE A 130 7.95 -1.91 0.65
C PHE A 130 8.66 -2.44 1.90
N ILE A 131 9.98 -2.34 1.95
CA ILE A 131 10.71 -2.59 3.21
C ILE A 131 10.25 -1.59 4.27
N SER A 132 10.15 -0.30 3.90
CA SER A 132 9.72 0.81 4.78
C SER A 132 10.28 0.67 6.21
N PRO A 133 11.63 0.76 6.36
CA PRO A 133 12.28 0.33 7.59
C PRO A 133 12.02 1.25 8.79
N PHE A 134 11.60 2.50 8.57
CA PHE A 134 11.41 3.48 9.62
C PHE A 134 9.95 3.64 10.01
N GLN A 135 9.65 3.59 11.30
CA GLN A 135 8.30 3.76 11.84
C GLN A 135 7.71 5.13 11.48
N ALA A 136 8.53 6.19 11.48
CA ALA A 136 8.08 7.53 11.15
C ALA A 136 7.48 7.60 9.74
N ASP A 137 8.11 6.94 8.76
CA ASP A 137 7.64 6.90 7.37
C ASP A 137 6.30 6.16 7.25
N ARG A 138 6.16 5.01 7.93
CA ARG A 138 4.90 4.24 7.93
C ARG A 138 3.78 5.01 8.63
N ARG A 139 4.06 5.69 9.75
CA ARG A 139 3.10 6.57 10.43
C ARG A 139 2.69 7.74 9.54
N PHE A 140 3.62 8.32 8.77
CA PHE A 140 3.29 9.36 7.79
C PHE A 140 2.26 8.85 6.78
N VAL A 141 2.51 7.70 6.13
CA VAL A 141 1.55 7.14 5.15
C VAL A 141 0.20 6.85 5.81
N ARG A 142 0.19 6.25 7.00
CA ARG A 142 -1.03 6.02 7.78
C ARG A 142 -1.82 7.31 8.02
N SER A 143 -1.13 8.43 8.27
CA SER A 143 -1.78 9.73 8.54
C SER A 143 -2.44 10.36 7.31
N LEU A 144 -2.11 9.90 6.10
CA LEU A 144 -2.74 10.35 4.85
C LEU A 144 -4.16 9.79 4.65
N LEU A 145 -4.55 8.80 5.44
CA LEU A 145 -5.77 8.02 5.26
C LEU A 145 -6.71 8.15 6.46
N PRO A 146 -8.02 8.02 6.27
CA PRO A 146 -8.97 7.94 7.37
C PRO A 146 -8.69 6.74 8.29
N GLN A 147 -9.07 6.87 9.56
CA GLN A 147 -8.94 5.79 10.52
C GLN A 147 -9.64 4.51 10.01
N GLY A 148 -8.97 3.37 10.16
CA GLY A 148 -9.47 2.06 9.74
C GLY A 148 -9.24 1.73 8.25
N ARG A 149 -8.72 2.68 7.44
CA ARG A 149 -8.47 2.48 6.01
C ARG A 149 -7.01 2.18 5.66
N PHE A 150 -6.13 2.15 6.64
CA PHE A 150 -4.75 1.70 6.52
C PHE A 150 -4.59 0.40 7.29
N VAL A 151 -4.17 -0.67 6.60
CA VAL A 151 -3.94 -2.01 7.17
C VAL A 151 -2.46 -2.32 7.01
N GLU A 152 -1.69 -2.21 8.09
CA GLU A 152 -0.27 -2.55 8.11
C GLU A 152 -0.10 -4.06 8.31
N VAL A 153 0.54 -4.71 7.34
CA VAL A 153 0.88 -6.13 7.38
C VAL A 153 2.40 -6.26 7.59
N TYR A 154 2.79 -6.60 8.79
CA TYR A 154 4.19 -6.90 9.09
C TYR A 154 4.53 -8.33 8.68
N VAL A 155 5.28 -8.46 7.58
CA VAL A 155 5.79 -9.77 7.14
C VAL A 155 7.10 -10.03 7.87
N LYS A 156 6.96 -10.57 9.08
CA LYS A 156 8.05 -10.93 9.97
C LYS A 156 8.76 -12.17 9.41
N CYS A 157 10.09 -12.15 9.47
CA CYS A 157 10.93 -13.27 9.06
C CYS A 157 12.23 -13.20 9.85
N ASP A 158 12.69 -14.33 10.33
CA ASP A 158 14.03 -14.42 10.92
C ASP A 158 15.09 -13.95 9.91
N LEU A 159 16.05 -13.16 10.38
CA LEU A 159 17.06 -12.56 9.51
C LEU A 159 17.91 -13.61 8.79
N GLU A 160 18.25 -14.70 9.45
CA GLU A 160 19.05 -15.78 8.84
C GLU A 160 18.22 -16.56 7.80
N VAL A 161 16.91 -16.66 8.00
CA VAL A 161 16.00 -17.21 6.99
C VAL A 161 15.92 -16.28 5.78
N ALA A 162 15.77 -14.97 6.00
CA ALA A 162 15.74 -13.97 4.94
C ALA A 162 17.05 -13.96 4.12
N LYS A 163 18.20 -14.04 4.81
CA LYS A 163 19.52 -14.18 4.17
C LYS A 163 19.66 -15.45 3.34
N ARG A 164 19.16 -16.59 3.84
CA ARG A 164 19.20 -17.86 3.08
C ARG A 164 18.31 -17.83 1.85
N ARG A 165 17.15 -17.17 1.94
CA ARG A 165 16.24 -16.99 0.80
C ARG A 165 16.84 -16.12 -0.29
N ASP A 166 17.43 -15.01 0.06
CA ASP A 166 18.10 -13.98 -0.77
C ASP A 166 17.84 -14.09 -2.29
N PRO A 167 16.59 -14.00 -2.75
CA PRO A 167 16.20 -14.30 -4.14
C PRO A 167 16.85 -13.38 -5.19
N LYS A 168 17.42 -12.26 -4.73
CA LYS A 168 18.06 -11.25 -5.59
C LYS A 168 19.57 -11.15 -5.38
N GLY A 169 20.15 -11.94 -4.49
CA GLY A 169 21.57 -11.86 -4.12
C GLY A 169 21.97 -10.57 -3.39
N LEU A 170 21.00 -9.84 -2.81
CA LEU A 170 21.26 -8.54 -2.20
C LEU A 170 21.99 -8.67 -0.85
N TYR A 171 21.70 -9.70 -0.06
CA TYR A 171 22.40 -9.96 1.20
C TYR A 171 23.85 -10.32 0.93
N ALA A 172 24.11 -11.16 -0.07
CA ALA A 172 25.48 -11.51 -0.46
C ALA A 172 26.29 -10.27 -0.84
N LYS A 173 25.73 -9.35 -1.63
CA LYS A 173 26.35 -8.09 -2.01
C LYS A 173 26.55 -7.15 -0.83
N ALA A 174 25.58 -7.05 0.07
CA ALA A 174 25.69 -6.22 1.27
C ALA A 174 26.77 -6.71 2.22
N LEU A 175 26.89 -8.03 2.43
CA LEU A 175 27.93 -8.67 3.23
C LEU A 175 29.33 -8.52 2.60
N ALA A 176 29.41 -8.50 1.27
CA ALA A 176 30.64 -8.20 0.54
C ALA A 176 31.02 -6.69 0.55
N GLY A 177 30.16 -5.82 1.10
CA GLY A 177 30.40 -4.36 1.14
C GLY A 177 30.07 -3.64 -0.17
N GLU A 178 29.49 -4.33 -1.15
CA GLU A 178 29.09 -3.75 -2.45
C GLU A 178 27.82 -2.87 -2.34
N ILE A 179 26.96 -3.14 -1.35
CA ILE A 179 25.78 -2.34 -1.05
C ILE A 179 25.94 -1.74 0.34
N GLN A 180 25.96 -0.41 0.40
CA GLN A 180 25.94 0.33 1.65
C GLN A 180 24.52 0.53 2.15
N GLU A 181 24.37 0.72 3.47
CA GLU A 181 23.06 1.02 4.13
C GLU A 181 21.95 -0.01 3.82
N PHE A 182 22.29 -1.31 3.76
CA PHE A 182 21.32 -2.36 3.51
C PHE A 182 20.56 -2.73 4.79
N THR A 183 19.24 -2.65 4.74
CA THR A 183 18.36 -2.93 5.89
C THR A 183 18.52 -4.36 6.40
N GLY A 184 18.79 -4.51 7.70
CA GLY A 184 19.05 -5.80 8.35
C GLY A 184 20.52 -6.25 8.30
N VAL A 185 21.43 -5.49 7.67
CA VAL A 185 22.88 -5.74 7.69
C VAL A 185 23.63 -4.53 8.23
N SER A 186 23.59 -3.41 7.54
CA SER A 186 24.29 -2.17 7.89
C SER A 186 23.34 -1.00 8.19
N SER A 187 22.03 -1.20 8.04
CA SER A 187 20.98 -0.23 8.36
C SER A 187 19.88 -0.91 9.20
N PRO A 188 19.29 -0.21 10.19
CA PRO A 188 18.26 -0.80 11.03
C PRO A 188 16.94 -1.05 10.30
N TYR A 189 16.16 -1.97 10.86
CA TYR A 189 14.74 -2.12 10.59
C TYR A 189 13.98 -1.92 11.91
N GLU A 190 13.10 -0.95 11.96
CA GLU A 190 12.23 -0.67 13.10
C GLU A 190 10.93 -1.48 12.94
N GLU A 191 10.78 -2.52 13.76
CA GLU A 191 9.56 -3.33 13.72
C GLU A 191 8.31 -2.48 14.04
N PRO A 192 7.15 -2.74 13.40
CA PRO A 192 5.91 -2.08 13.74
C PRO A 192 5.50 -2.35 15.19
N GLU A 193 5.10 -1.29 15.91
CA GLU A 193 4.61 -1.41 17.29
C GLU A 193 3.15 -1.90 17.36
N ALA A 194 2.36 -1.60 16.32
CA ALA A 194 0.93 -1.86 16.28
C ALA A 194 0.44 -2.15 14.85
N ALA A 195 1.10 -3.11 14.18
CA ALA A 195 0.60 -3.59 12.88
C ALA A 195 -0.76 -4.26 13.06
N GLU A 196 -1.67 -4.05 12.13
CA GLU A 196 -2.98 -4.71 12.12
C GLU A 196 -2.86 -6.22 11.98
N LEU A 197 -1.83 -6.68 11.26
CA LEU A 197 -1.55 -8.11 11.14
C LEU A 197 -0.04 -8.36 11.13
N VAL A 198 0.39 -9.37 11.90
CA VAL A 198 1.76 -9.90 11.86
C VAL A 198 1.73 -11.29 11.22
N VAL A 199 2.49 -11.47 10.15
CA VAL A 199 2.64 -12.73 9.42
C VAL A 199 4.06 -13.23 9.63
N GLU A 200 4.23 -14.33 10.37
CA GLU A 200 5.53 -15.00 10.54
C GLU A 200 5.80 -15.90 9.35
N SER A 201 6.35 -15.33 8.28
CA SER A 201 6.49 -15.95 6.96
C SER A 201 7.52 -17.09 6.88
N ASP A 202 8.23 -17.35 7.92
CA ASP A 202 9.09 -18.51 8.12
C ASP A 202 8.37 -19.68 8.80
N LEU A 203 7.21 -19.44 9.38
CA LEU A 203 6.41 -20.43 10.12
C LEU A 203 5.09 -20.78 9.41
N VAL A 204 4.54 -19.88 8.58
CA VAL A 204 3.26 -20.09 7.89
C VAL A 204 3.43 -20.10 6.38
N SER A 205 2.52 -20.78 5.68
CA SER A 205 2.49 -20.75 4.21
C SER A 205 2.04 -19.37 3.69
N ALA A 206 2.38 -19.05 2.45
CA ALA A 206 1.94 -17.81 1.83
C ALA A 206 0.41 -17.81 1.61
N GLU A 207 -0.17 -18.96 1.38
CA GLU A 207 -1.61 -19.18 1.23
C GLU A 207 -2.35 -18.92 2.55
N ASP A 208 -1.88 -19.46 3.67
CA ASP A 208 -2.45 -19.21 5.00
C ASP A 208 -2.36 -17.72 5.38
N ALA A 209 -1.24 -17.08 5.03
CA ALA A 209 -1.06 -15.64 5.21
C ALA A 209 -2.10 -14.83 4.42
N VAL A 210 -2.38 -15.22 3.19
CA VAL A 210 -3.39 -14.56 2.34
C VAL A 210 -4.77 -14.70 2.95
N GLU A 211 -5.18 -15.89 3.39
CA GLU A 211 -6.51 -16.08 4.00
C GLU A 211 -6.64 -15.30 5.32
N ALA A 212 -5.56 -15.19 6.11
CA ALA A 212 -5.56 -14.35 7.31
C ALA A 212 -5.75 -12.84 6.96
N ILE A 213 -5.10 -12.36 5.90
CA ILE A 213 -5.26 -10.97 5.44
C ILE A 213 -6.68 -10.74 4.92
N VAL A 214 -7.24 -11.66 4.13
CA VAL A 214 -8.62 -11.55 3.64
C VAL A 214 -9.61 -11.54 4.80
N ALA A 215 -9.43 -12.39 5.80
CA ALA A 215 -10.26 -12.41 7.00
C ALA A 215 -10.20 -11.08 7.78
N GLU A 216 -9.01 -10.47 7.91
CA GLU A 216 -8.85 -9.16 8.54
C GLU A 216 -9.55 -8.05 7.74
N LEU A 217 -9.43 -8.06 6.41
CA LEU A 217 -10.12 -7.10 5.53
C LEU A 217 -11.65 -7.27 5.63
N ALA A 218 -12.14 -8.50 5.70
CA ALA A 218 -13.57 -8.79 5.87
C ALA A 218 -14.09 -8.35 7.25
N ALA A 219 -13.34 -8.61 8.32
CA ALA A 219 -13.68 -8.17 9.68
C ALA A 219 -13.79 -6.65 9.79
N ARG A 220 -13.05 -5.90 8.96
CA ARG A 220 -13.13 -4.44 8.83
C ARG A 220 -14.23 -3.96 7.89
N GLY A 221 -14.94 -4.87 7.23
CA GLY A 221 -15.95 -4.53 6.23
C GLY A 221 -15.36 -3.91 4.94
N ILE A 222 -14.05 -4.10 4.69
CA ILE A 222 -13.39 -3.60 3.48
C ILE A 222 -13.77 -4.45 2.27
N VAL A 223 -13.81 -5.76 2.43
CA VAL A 223 -14.26 -6.72 1.42
C VAL A 223 -15.42 -7.57 1.97
N ALA A 224 -16.20 -8.19 1.10
CA ALA A 224 -17.19 -9.18 1.51
C ALA A 224 -16.49 -10.42 2.09
N GLY A 225 -17.04 -10.99 3.17
CA GLY A 225 -16.55 -12.22 3.79
C GLY A 225 -16.96 -13.47 3.03
#